data_be9cf11f2deb54c8fb39f6e4ffa6f413
#
_entry.id   be9cf11f2deb54c8fb39f6e4ffa6f413
#
_cell.length_a   1.000
_cell.length_b   1.000
_cell.length_c   1.000
_cell.angle_alpha   90.00
_cell.angle_beta   90.00
_cell.angle_gamma   90.00
#
_symmetry.space_group_name_H-M   'P 1'
#
loop_
_entity.id
_entity.type
_entity.pdbx_description
1 polymer ?
#
loop_
_entity_poly.entity_id
_entity_poly.type
_entity_poly.pdbx_seq_one_letter_code
_entity_poly.pdbx_strand_id
1 'polypeptide(L)'
;MSDAAPKPWNIGAVANALQARRKKGASAGLLDFDELERFDNLLVFAKAAVEGYYSGRHKSPYTGSSAEFSDYKEYSPGDPLSRLDWRVYGRTRRLFVRQYEDETDMTAYLLVDASASMRYAGQGRPTKFLTASRIAASLAYLMQKQGDKAALGIFADKVKAFIPPGGTRRHLHRLVTELSRTTPASTTGLAAALHEAVPLCKKRGRLVLISDFLDDRPALLDALSRFVHRRFDIFLLQVLDADELNLPGNSAARIVDSETRGTVHVDADDIRAAYQARMQEEIAALARESDLMQIQHQLVDTRRPYMDAIEAYIGFRGKRA
;
A
#
# COMPACT_ATOMS: atom_id res chain seq x y z
N MET A 1 -3.02 -22.95 -38.83
CA MET A 1 -2.20 -22.33 -37.75
C MET A 1 -3.20 -21.82 -36.76
N SER A 2 -3.34 -22.54 -35.65
CA SER A 2 -4.40 -22.33 -34.65
C SER A 2 -3.86 -21.40 -33.54
N ASP A 3 -4.49 -20.24 -33.44
CA ASP A 3 -4.21 -19.23 -32.43
C ASP A 3 -4.98 -19.61 -31.17
N ALA A 4 -4.29 -20.20 -30.19
CA ALA A 4 -4.89 -20.59 -28.91
C ALA A 4 -4.70 -19.42 -27.91
N ALA A 5 -5.79 -18.72 -27.62
CA ALA A 5 -5.87 -17.72 -26.54
C ALA A 5 -5.44 -18.32 -25.20
N PRO A 6 -4.71 -17.58 -24.33
CA PRO A 6 -4.30 -18.08 -23.03
C PRO A 6 -5.52 -18.30 -22.13
N LYS A 7 -5.61 -19.51 -21.57
CA LYS A 7 -6.70 -19.91 -20.67
C LYS A 7 -6.73 -19.04 -19.39
N PRO A 8 -7.90 -18.62 -18.92
CA PRO A 8 -8.03 -17.89 -17.67
C PRO A 8 -7.55 -18.76 -16.49
N TRP A 9 -6.79 -18.15 -15.59
CA TRP A 9 -6.26 -18.78 -14.39
C TRP A 9 -7.37 -19.40 -13.54
N ASN A 10 -7.33 -20.71 -13.40
CA ASN A 10 -8.29 -21.45 -12.59
C ASN A 10 -7.84 -21.41 -11.12
N ILE A 11 -8.45 -20.51 -10.33
CA ILE A 11 -8.21 -20.36 -8.88
C ILE A 11 -8.40 -21.70 -8.15
N GLY A 12 -9.28 -22.58 -8.63
CA GLY A 12 -9.47 -23.92 -8.09
C GLY A 12 -8.27 -24.84 -8.28
N ALA A 13 -7.48 -24.67 -9.35
CA ALA A 13 -6.27 -25.46 -9.57
C ALA A 13 -5.14 -25.06 -8.61
N VAL A 14 -5.05 -23.78 -8.26
CA VAL A 14 -4.09 -23.27 -7.25
C VAL A 14 -4.48 -23.75 -5.85
N ALA A 15 -5.75 -23.70 -5.50
CA ALA A 15 -6.26 -24.22 -4.22
C ALA A 15 -6.02 -25.74 -4.07
N ASN A 16 -6.23 -26.52 -5.15
CA ASN A 16 -5.95 -27.97 -5.16
C ASN A 16 -4.46 -28.29 -5.08
N ALA A 17 -3.60 -27.49 -5.68
CA ALA A 17 -2.14 -27.65 -5.58
C ALA A 17 -1.63 -27.35 -4.17
N LEU A 18 -2.23 -26.39 -3.46
CA LEU A 18 -1.94 -26.06 -2.07
C LEU A 18 -2.44 -27.17 -1.13
N GLN A 19 -3.64 -27.75 -1.36
CA GLN A 19 -4.15 -28.89 -0.59
C GLN A 19 -3.34 -30.18 -0.78
N ALA A 20 -2.79 -30.40 -1.97
CA ALA A 20 -1.91 -31.57 -2.24
C ALA A 20 -0.56 -31.47 -1.51
N ARG A 21 -0.05 -30.26 -1.25
CA ARG A 21 1.14 -30.01 -0.40
C ARG A 21 0.89 -30.28 1.09
N ARG A 22 -0.35 -30.16 1.54
CA ARG A 22 -0.77 -30.40 2.94
C ARG A 22 -0.53 -31.84 3.43
N LYS A 23 -0.30 -32.82 2.53
CA LYS A 23 -0.10 -34.25 2.85
C LYS A 23 1.34 -34.72 2.94
N LYS A 24 2.35 -33.85 2.78
CA LYS A 24 3.77 -34.27 2.87
C LYS A 24 4.53 -33.42 3.90
N GLY A 25 4.70 -33.99 5.09
CA GLY A 25 5.88 -33.84 5.92
C GLY A 25 5.90 -32.69 6.91
N ALA A 26 5.56 -33.00 8.14
CA ALA A 26 5.97 -32.22 9.30
C ALA A 26 7.51 -32.21 9.42
N SER A 27 8.11 -31.03 9.38
CA SER A 27 9.43 -30.79 9.96
C SER A 27 9.47 -29.39 10.55
N ALA A 28 10.00 -29.30 11.76
CA ALA A 28 10.09 -28.13 12.60
C ALA A 28 10.68 -26.92 11.85
N GLY A 29 9.83 -25.98 11.47
CA GLY A 29 10.19 -24.69 10.91
C GLY A 29 9.47 -23.59 11.67
N LEU A 30 10.13 -22.50 11.87
CA LEU A 30 9.83 -21.30 12.67
C LEU A 30 8.46 -20.60 12.40
N LEU A 31 7.54 -21.17 11.62
CA LEU A 31 6.25 -20.57 11.24
C LEU A 31 5.13 -21.62 11.37
N ASP A 32 4.01 -21.20 11.94
CA ASP A 32 2.77 -21.98 11.99
C ASP A 32 2.18 -22.14 10.58
N PHE A 33 1.49 -23.27 10.30
CA PHE A 33 0.90 -23.54 8.98
C PHE A 33 -0.11 -22.46 8.55
N ASP A 34 -0.89 -21.93 9.50
CA ASP A 34 -1.84 -20.85 9.22
C ASP A 34 -1.14 -19.54 8.87
N GLU A 35 0.03 -19.27 9.43
CA GLU A 35 0.88 -18.13 9.08
C GLU A 35 1.50 -18.29 7.69
N LEU A 36 1.94 -19.48 7.32
CA LEU A 36 2.47 -19.79 5.99
C LEU A 36 1.41 -19.66 4.92
N GLU A 37 0.19 -20.13 5.17
CA GLU A 37 -0.92 -20.00 4.23
C GLU A 37 -1.32 -18.52 4.01
N ARG A 38 -1.36 -17.74 5.08
CA ARG A 38 -1.61 -16.28 5.00
C ARG A 38 -0.49 -15.55 4.24
N PHE A 39 0.75 -15.94 4.50
CA PHE A 39 1.93 -15.37 3.83
C PHE A 39 1.93 -15.66 2.33
N ASP A 40 1.79 -16.93 1.95
CA ASP A 40 1.78 -17.34 0.54
C ASP A 40 0.61 -16.69 -0.22
N ASN A 41 -0.58 -16.64 0.39
CA ASN A 41 -1.72 -15.94 -0.19
C ASN A 41 -1.45 -14.45 -0.38
N LEU A 42 -0.90 -13.75 0.62
CA LEU A 42 -0.64 -12.32 0.53
C LEU A 42 0.41 -11.99 -0.55
N LEU A 43 1.48 -12.76 -0.66
CA LEU A 43 2.51 -12.58 -1.68
C LEU A 43 1.98 -12.90 -3.09
N VAL A 44 1.16 -13.94 -3.23
CA VAL A 44 0.50 -14.29 -4.50
C VAL A 44 -0.45 -13.18 -4.94
N PHE A 45 -1.25 -12.64 -4.02
CA PHE A 45 -2.12 -11.51 -4.32
C PHE A 45 -1.34 -10.27 -4.74
N ALA A 46 -0.25 -9.94 -4.04
CA ALA A 46 0.59 -8.79 -4.36
C ALA A 46 1.20 -8.90 -5.77
N LYS A 47 1.70 -10.09 -6.13
CA LYS A 47 2.20 -10.36 -7.47
C LYS A 47 1.12 -10.25 -8.53
N ALA A 48 -0.01 -10.93 -8.33
CA ALA A 48 -1.11 -10.95 -9.28
C ALA A 48 -1.65 -9.54 -9.56
N ALA A 49 -1.77 -8.72 -8.50
CA ALA A 49 -2.22 -7.34 -8.61
C ALA A 49 -1.28 -6.51 -9.49
N VAL A 50 0.01 -6.51 -9.18
CA VAL A 50 1.00 -5.69 -9.90
C VAL A 50 1.23 -6.22 -11.32
N GLU A 51 1.36 -7.52 -11.52
CA GLU A 51 1.59 -8.11 -12.84
C GLU A 51 0.35 -8.02 -13.72
N GLY A 52 -0.86 -8.17 -13.17
CA GLY A 52 -2.11 -7.96 -13.87
C GLY A 52 -2.28 -6.52 -14.37
N TYR A 53 -1.92 -5.53 -13.55
CA TYR A 53 -1.93 -4.13 -13.96
C TYR A 53 -1.02 -3.86 -15.15
N TYR A 54 0.22 -4.37 -15.12
CA TYR A 54 1.17 -4.19 -16.23
C TYR A 54 0.80 -4.98 -17.48
N SER A 55 0.17 -6.14 -17.34
CA SER A 55 -0.29 -6.95 -18.49
C SER A 55 -1.50 -6.36 -19.20
N GLY A 56 -2.40 -5.68 -18.47
CA GLY A 56 -3.59 -5.05 -19.02
C GLY A 56 -3.32 -3.73 -19.77
N ARG A 57 -2.21 -3.08 -19.52
CA ARG A 57 -1.75 -1.88 -20.23
C ARG A 57 -0.61 -2.26 -21.18
N HIS A 58 -0.93 -2.43 -22.45
CA HIS A 58 0.07 -2.59 -23.51
C HIS A 58 1.05 -1.41 -23.49
N LYS A 59 2.36 -1.75 -23.29
CA LYS A 59 3.52 -0.86 -23.24
C LYS A 59 3.59 0.06 -22.00
N SER A 60 4.19 -0.46 -20.93
CA SER A 60 4.81 0.37 -19.92
C SER A 60 6.02 1.08 -20.53
N PRO A 61 6.14 2.41 -20.41
CA PRO A 61 7.37 3.12 -20.75
C PRO A 61 8.47 2.95 -19.69
N TYR A 62 8.25 2.16 -18.66
CA TYR A 62 9.20 1.92 -17.59
C TYR A 62 9.98 0.63 -17.83
N THR A 63 11.08 0.74 -18.55
CA THR A 63 12.23 -0.15 -18.44
C THR A 63 12.77 0.03 -17.03
N GLY A 64 13.01 -1.08 -16.31
CA GLY A 64 13.53 -1.04 -14.95
C GLY A 64 14.83 -0.26 -14.89
N SER A 65 14.89 0.74 -14.01
CA SER A 65 16.11 1.46 -13.72
C SER A 65 16.99 0.60 -12.81
N SER A 66 17.81 -0.15 -13.43
CA SER A 66 19.16 -0.42 -12.92
C SER A 66 20.00 0.79 -13.35
N ALA A 67 21.01 1.19 -12.57
CA ALA A 67 22.02 2.17 -13.00
C ALA A 67 22.85 1.60 -14.15
N GLU A 68 22.21 0.93 -15.08
CA GLU A 68 22.73 0.46 -16.32
C GLU A 68 22.50 1.57 -17.33
N PHE A 69 23.61 1.98 -17.91
CA PHE A 69 23.77 2.68 -19.15
C PHE A 69 22.49 2.67 -20.01
N SER A 70 21.75 3.78 -20.03
CA SER A 70 20.47 3.85 -20.71
C SER A 70 20.64 4.16 -22.19
N ASP A 71 21.45 5.14 -22.58
CA ASP A 71 21.70 5.45 -23.98
C ASP A 71 22.89 6.43 -24.15
N TYR A 72 23.40 6.51 -25.38
CA TYR A 72 24.38 7.52 -25.79
C TYR A 72 23.63 8.69 -26.46
N LYS A 73 23.64 9.85 -25.87
CA LYS A 73 23.24 11.09 -26.53
C LYS A 73 24.44 11.68 -27.27
N GLU A 74 24.26 12.06 -28.52
CA GLU A 74 25.30 12.82 -29.23
C GLU A 74 25.52 14.17 -28.51
N TYR A 75 26.77 14.50 -28.24
CA TYR A 75 27.15 15.70 -27.50
C TYR A 75 26.60 16.95 -28.16
N SER A 76 25.97 17.80 -27.38
CA SER A 76 25.54 19.14 -27.77
C SER A 76 26.26 20.18 -26.93
N PRO A 77 26.65 21.38 -27.51
CA PRO A 77 27.25 22.45 -26.73
C PRO A 77 26.41 22.81 -25.51
N GLY A 78 27.01 22.67 -24.30
CA GLY A 78 26.31 22.82 -23.01
C GLY A 78 26.25 21.54 -22.18
N ASP A 79 26.45 20.38 -22.79
CA ASP A 79 26.54 19.11 -22.04
C ASP A 79 27.84 19.03 -21.25
N PRO A 80 27.84 18.46 -20.02
CA PRO A 80 29.02 18.36 -19.17
C PRO A 80 30.07 17.44 -19.78
N LEU A 81 31.27 17.96 -20.05
CA LEU A 81 32.41 17.23 -20.63
C LEU A 81 32.88 16.04 -19.79
N SER A 82 32.61 16.06 -18.48
CA SER A 82 32.91 14.94 -17.56
C SER A 82 32.13 13.65 -17.85
N ARG A 83 31.04 13.76 -18.60
CA ARG A 83 30.17 12.61 -18.99
C ARG A 83 30.46 12.09 -20.40
N LEU A 84 31.50 12.64 -21.11
CA LEU A 84 31.89 12.15 -22.42
C LEU A 84 32.51 10.75 -22.35
N ASP A 85 32.09 9.86 -23.26
CA ASP A 85 32.72 8.54 -23.40
C ASP A 85 33.88 8.59 -24.39
N TRP A 86 35.08 8.75 -23.84
CA TRP A 86 36.32 8.78 -24.63
C TRP A 86 36.62 7.47 -25.36
N ARG A 87 36.08 6.32 -24.90
CA ARG A 87 36.27 5.04 -25.59
C ARG A 87 35.42 4.95 -26.86
N VAL A 88 34.19 5.50 -26.81
CA VAL A 88 33.32 5.58 -27.98
C VAL A 88 33.90 6.58 -28.98
N TYR A 89 34.36 7.74 -28.50
CA TYR A 89 35.05 8.71 -29.36
C TYR A 89 36.25 8.11 -30.07
N GLY A 90 37.09 7.33 -29.38
CA GLY A 90 38.27 6.67 -29.98
C GLY A 90 37.91 5.73 -31.14
N ARG A 91 36.72 5.13 -31.13
CA ARG A 91 36.23 4.17 -32.16
C ARG A 91 35.44 4.84 -33.28
N THR A 92 34.59 5.81 -32.93
CA THR A 92 33.59 6.37 -33.87
C THR A 92 33.93 7.76 -34.37
N ARG A 93 34.89 8.44 -33.72
CA ARG A 93 35.23 9.87 -33.90
C ARG A 93 34.04 10.82 -33.70
N ARG A 94 32.98 10.34 -33.01
CA ARG A 94 31.83 11.15 -32.62
C ARG A 94 31.80 11.27 -31.10
N LEU A 95 31.38 12.43 -30.62
CA LEU A 95 31.31 12.73 -29.18
C LEU A 95 29.94 12.26 -28.67
N PHE A 96 29.92 11.34 -27.72
CA PHE A 96 28.74 10.87 -27.05
C PHE A 96 28.84 11.10 -25.55
N VAL A 97 27.76 11.59 -24.97
CA VAL A 97 27.58 11.77 -23.53
C VAL A 97 26.79 10.58 -22.99
N ARG A 98 27.31 9.95 -21.94
CA ARG A 98 26.56 8.94 -21.21
C ARG A 98 25.38 9.59 -20.51
N GLN A 99 24.19 9.22 -20.88
CA GLN A 99 23.00 9.52 -20.10
C GLN A 99 22.91 8.52 -18.95
N TYR A 100 23.01 9.04 -17.74
CA TYR A 100 22.65 8.31 -16.53
C TYR A 100 21.20 8.71 -16.22
N GLU A 101 20.28 7.77 -16.17
CA GLU A 101 19.06 7.98 -15.44
C GLU A 101 19.46 8.11 -13.97
N ASP A 102 19.16 9.22 -13.33
CA ASP A 102 19.30 9.36 -11.89
C ASP A 102 18.42 8.26 -11.26
N GLU A 103 19.06 7.21 -10.70
CA GLU A 103 18.39 6.32 -9.77
C GLU A 103 17.84 7.19 -8.64
N THR A 104 16.60 7.59 -8.75
CA THR A 104 15.88 8.14 -7.62
C THR A 104 15.68 6.98 -6.64
N ASP A 105 16.62 6.84 -5.70
CA ASP A 105 16.59 5.88 -4.59
C ASP A 105 15.41 6.27 -3.65
N MET A 106 14.20 6.21 -4.24
CA MET A 106 12.99 6.66 -3.57
C MET A 106 12.67 5.72 -2.43
N THR A 107 12.44 6.31 -1.27
CA THR A 107 12.02 5.55 -0.10
C THR A 107 10.53 5.76 0.13
N ALA A 108 9.78 4.69 0.25
CA ALA A 108 8.39 4.73 0.65
C ALA A 108 8.19 4.09 2.03
N TYR A 109 7.45 4.75 2.86
CA TYR A 109 7.07 4.30 4.20
C TYR A 109 5.60 3.91 4.17
N LEU A 110 5.33 2.62 4.32
CA LEU A 110 3.99 2.06 4.39
C LEU A 110 3.61 1.97 5.88
N LEU A 111 2.73 2.82 6.34
CA LEU A 111 2.20 2.79 7.70
C LEU A 111 0.80 2.18 7.68
N VAL A 112 0.63 1.05 8.36
CA VAL A 112 -0.61 0.26 8.36
C VAL A 112 -1.21 0.23 9.75
N ASP A 113 -2.46 0.64 9.84
CA ASP A 113 -3.24 0.60 11.05
C ASP A 113 -3.64 -0.84 11.39
N ALA A 114 -3.38 -1.24 12.62
CA ALA A 114 -3.75 -2.52 13.22
C ALA A 114 -4.55 -2.33 14.52
N SER A 115 -5.37 -1.28 14.59
CA SER A 115 -6.34 -1.06 15.68
C SER A 115 -7.48 -2.09 15.62
N ALA A 116 -8.28 -2.15 16.68
CA ALA A 116 -9.38 -3.09 16.77
C ALA A 116 -10.47 -2.84 15.72
N SER A 117 -10.69 -1.59 15.32
CA SER A 117 -11.63 -1.21 14.27
C SER A 117 -11.29 -1.85 12.92
N MET A 118 -9.99 -2.06 12.64
CA MET A 118 -9.52 -2.70 11.40
C MET A 118 -9.85 -4.20 11.31
N ARG A 119 -10.34 -4.83 12.39
CA ARG A 119 -10.84 -6.22 12.36
C ARG A 119 -12.20 -6.33 11.66
N TYR A 120 -12.91 -5.23 11.52
CA TYR A 120 -14.26 -5.27 10.98
C TYR A 120 -14.29 -5.85 9.57
N ALA A 121 -15.29 -6.68 9.33
CA ALA A 121 -15.63 -7.24 8.01
C ALA A 121 -17.15 -7.42 7.94
N GLY A 122 -17.76 -6.89 6.92
CA GLY A 122 -19.12 -7.25 6.57
C GLY A 122 -19.22 -8.67 6.02
N GLN A 123 -20.44 -9.19 5.94
CA GLN A 123 -20.67 -10.58 5.57
C GLN A 123 -20.04 -10.93 4.21
N GLY A 124 -19.20 -11.98 4.20
CA GLY A 124 -18.53 -12.48 3.00
C GLY A 124 -17.40 -11.59 2.46
N ARG A 125 -17.01 -10.54 3.19
CA ARG A 125 -15.95 -9.60 2.79
C ARG A 125 -14.66 -9.82 3.59
N PRO A 126 -13.51 -9.44 3.05
CA PRO A 126 -12.26 -9.41 3.82
C PRO A 126 -12.34 -8.36 4.93
N THR A 127 -11.59 -8.55 6.01
CA THR A 127 -11.44 -7.50 7.02
C THR A 127 -10.75 -6.27 6.43
N LYS A 128 -11.00 -5.09 7.02
CA LYS A 128 -10.28 -3.86 6.63
C LYS A 128 -8.77 -4.06 6.70
N PHE A 129 -8.28 -4.73 7.75
CA PHE A 129 -6.85 -5.03 7.91
C PHE A 129 -6.31 -5.95 6.81
N LEU A 130 -7.07 -6.98 6.41
CA LEU A 130 -6.64 -7.86 5.30
C LEU A 130 -6.57 -7.08 3.98
N THR A 131 -7.54 -6.19 3.73
CA THR A 131 -7.52 -5.30 2.56
C THR A 131 -6.32 -4.36 2.62
N ALA A 132 -6.07 -3.71 3.75
CA ALA A 132 -4.91 -2.85 3.98
C ALA A 132 -3.59 -3.60 3.79
N SER A 133 -3.49 -4.83 4.30
CA SER A 133 -2.31 -5.70 4.16
C SER A 133 -2.05 -6.10 2.71
N ARG A 134 -3.11 -6.41 1.94
CA ARG A 134 -3.01 -6.70 0.50
C ARG A 134 -2.49 -5.50 -0.28
N ILE A 135 -2.99 -4.30 0.02
CA ILE A 135 -2.53 -3.06 -0.59
C ILE A 135 -1.06 -2.80 -0.22
N ALA A 136 -0.71 -2.85 1.06
CA ALA A 136 0.65 -2.61 1.53
C ALA A 136 1.66 -3.60 0.92
N ALA A 137 1.34 -4.89 0.87
CA ALA A 137 2.17 -5.91 0.25
C ALA A 137 2.34 -5.69 -1.26
N SER A 138 1.27 -5.29 -1.95
CA SER A 138 1.30 -4.99 -3.39
C SER A 138 2.15 -3.76 -3.69
N LEU A 139 2.03 -2.71 -2.88
CA LEU A 139 2.88 -1.52 -3.01
C LEU A 139 4.34 -1.84 -2.70
N ALA A 140 4.63 -2.63 -1.66
CA ALA A 140 6.00 -3.06 -1.35
C ALA A 140 6.61 -3.90 -2.48
N TYR A 141 5.83 -4.80 -3.09
CA TYR A 141 6.25 -5.57 -4.27
C TYR A 141 6.49 -4.68 -5.49
N LEU A 142 5.61 -3.72 -5.74
CA LEU A 142 5.75 -2.74 -6.81
C LEU A 142 7.06 -1.95 -6.65
N MET A 143 7.32 -1.43 -5.45
CA MET A 143 8.56 -0.70 -5.14
C MET A 143 9.80 -1.54 -5.34
N GLN A 144 9.80 -2.78 -4.81
CA GLN A 144 10.91 -3.71 -5.00
C GLN A 144 11.18 -4.01 -6.48
N LYS A 145 10.12 -4.14 -7.29
CA LYS A 145 10.24 -4.39 -8.74
C LYS A 145 10.80 -3.19 -9.49
N GLN A 146 10.61 -1.97 -8.96
CA GLN A 146 11.09 -0.72 -9.54
C GLN A 146 12.46 -0.26 -8.99
N GLY A 147 13.10 -1.04 -8.12
CA GLY A 147 14.36 -0.66 -7.48
C GLY A 147 14.19 0.30 -6.28
N ASP A 148 12.96 0.75 -5.98
CA ASP A 148 12.68 1.63 -4.84
C ASP A 148 12.79 0.87 -3.51
N LYS A 149 13.01 1.61 -2.41
CA LYS A 149 13.06 1.06 -1.04
C LYS A 149 11.71 1.20 -0.35
N ALA A 150 11.24 0.13 0.27
CA ALA A 150 10.04 0.13 1.10
C ALA A 150 10.37 -0.08 2.57
N ALA A 151 9.72 0.68 3.45
CA ALA A 151 9.66 0.46 4.89
C ALA A 151 8.24 0.07 5.28
N LEU A 152 8.08 -0.62 6.41
CA LEU A 152 6.77 -0.94 6.98
C LEU A 152 6.71 -0.49 8.43
N GLY A 153 5.69 0.27 8.79
CA GLY A 153 5.29 0.53 10.16
C GLY A 153 3.90 -0.04 10.42
N ILE A 154 3.74 -0.79 11.49
CA ILE A 154 2.45 -1.27 11.97
C ILE A 154 2.17 -0.56 13.29
N PHE A 155 1.01 0.04 13.38
CA PHE A 155 0.63 0.84 14.53
C PHE A 155 -0.82 0.57 14.97
N ALA A 156 -1.16 1.02 16.18
CA ALA A 156 -2.52 1.18 16.71
C ALA A 156 -2.54 2.41 17.63
N ASP A 157 -2.52 2.22 18.94
CA ASP A 157 -2.29 3.27 19.93
C ASP A 157 -0.84 3.82 19.95
N LYS A 158 0.09 3.03 19.44
CA LYS A 158 1.52 3.32 19.27
C LYS A 158 2.11 2.49 18.12
N VAL A 159 3.36 2.74 17.78
CA VAL A 159 4.08 1.91 16.82
C VAL A 159 4.36 0.54 17.42
N LYS A 160 3.74 -0.52 16.86
CA LYS A 160 3.90 -1.92 17.27
C LYS A 160 5.12 -2.59 16.64
N ALA A 161 5.35 -2.28 15.38
CA ALA A 161 6.49 -2.80 14.63
C ALA A 161 6.96 -1.77 13.61
N PHE A 162 8.27 -1.69 13.40
CA PHE A 162 8.86 -0.88 12.35
C PHE A 162 10.01 -1.63 11.67
N ILE A 163 9.88 -1.83 10.37
CA ILE A 163 10.90 -2.41 9.52
C ILE A 163 11.50 -1.29 8.67
N PRO A 164 12.78 -0.95 8.85
CA PRO A 164 13.42 0.15 8.12
C PRO A 164 13.46 -0.12 6.60
N PRO A 165 13.71 0.93 5.78
CA PRO A 165 13.68 0.81 4.33
C PRO A 165 14.67 -0.22 3.77
N GLY A 166 14.24 -1.01 2.79
CA GLY A 166 15.05 -1.95 2.03
C GLY A 166 14.40 -2.29 0.69
N GLY A 167 15.20 -2.74 -0.29
CA GLY A 167 14.75 -3.03 -1.66
C GLY A 167 14.94 -4.49 -2.09
N THR A 168 15.46 -5.39 -1.23
CA THR A 168 15.76 -6.76 -1.62
C THR A 168 14.54 -7.68 -1.55
N ARG A 169 14.55 -8.80 -2.28
CA ARG A 169 13.50 -9.83 -2.17
C ARG A 169 13.34 -10.36 -0.74
N ARG A 170 14.47 -10.56 -0.03
CA ARG A 170 14.47 -10.99 1.38
C ARG A 170 13.78 -9.95 2.27
N HIS A 171 14.00 -8.67 1.97
CA HIS A 171 13.35 -7.58 2.68
C HIS A 171 11.83 -7.60 2.45
N LEU A 172 11.37 -7.74 1.20
CA LEU A 172 9.95 -7.90 0.88
C LEU A 172 9.30 -9.05 1.66
N HIS A 173 9.97 -10.23 1.71
CA HIS A 173 9.50 -11.35 2.51
C HIS A 173 9.32 -10.99 3.98
N ARG A 174 10.25 -10.21 4.55
CA ARG A 174 10.15 -9.75 5.94
C ARG A 174 8.94 -8.84 6.15
N LEU A 175 8.68 -7.90 5.22
CA LEU A 175 7.50 -7.02 5.28
C LEU A 175 6.19 -7.83 5.23
N VAL A 176 6.09 -8.75 4.28
CA VAL A 176 4.89 -9.58 4.10
C VAL A 176 4.66 -10.52 5.28
N THR A 177 5.73 -11.10 5.86
CA THR A 177 5.65 -11.92 7.06
C THR A 177 5.10 -11.13 8.24
N GLU A 178 5.58 -9.91 8.45
CA GLU A 178 5.10 -9.05 9.54
C GLU A 178 3.61 -8.72 9.39
N LEU A 179 3.17 -8.34 8.17
CA LEU A 179 1.75 -8.11 7.88
C LEU A 179 0.90 -9.36 8.14
N SER A 180 1.39 -10.55 7.76
CA SER A 180 0.66 -11.81 7.93
C SER A 180 0.50 -12.24 9.38
N ARG A 181 1.49 -11.94 10.23
CA ARG A 181 1.52 -12.27 11.66
C ARG A 181 0.72 -11.29 12.51
N THR A 182 0.54 -10.08 12.01
CA THR A 182 -0.12 -9.02 12.76
C THR A 182 -1.61 -9.34 12.93
N THR A 183 -2.04 -9.31 14.17
CA THR A 183 -3.46 -9.38 14.53
C THR A 183 -3.89 -8.00 15.02
N PRO A 184 -4.88 -7.36 14.36
CA PRO A 184 -5.40 -6.07 14.82
C PRO A 184 -5.93 -6.17 16.25
N ALA A 185 -5.53 -5.25 17.09
CA ALA A 185 -5.92 -5.19 18.51
C ALA A 185 -5.60 -3.79 19.07
N SER A 186 -6.11 -3.50 20.26
CA SER A 186 -5.95 -2.21 20.95
C SER A 186 -6.83 -1.11 20.39
N THR A 187 -6.90 -0.02 21.13
CA THR A 187 -7.58 1.22 20.72
C THR A 187 -6.80 1.94 19.63
N THR A 188 -7.46 2.81 18.91
CA THR A 188 -6.81 3.71 17.95
C THR A 188 -6.15 4.87 18.71
N GLY A 189 -4.97 5.25 18.27
CA GLY A 189 -4.24 6.43 18.74
C GLY A 189 -3.37 6.92 17.59
N LEU A 190 -4.01 7.19 16.45
CA LEU A 190 -3.35 7.44 15.17
C LEU A 190 -2.38 8.62 15.26
N ALA A 191 -2.79 9.73 15.86
CA ALA A 191 -1.93 10.91 16.02
C ALA A 191 -0.69 10.60 16.88
N ALA A 192 -0.85 9.90 18.01
CA ALA A 192 0.26 9.50 18.86
C ALA A 192 1.23 8.56 18.14
N ALA A 193 0.71 7.56 17.43
CA ALA A 193 1.50 6.63 16.65
C ALA A 193 2.27 7.33 15.50
N LEU A 194 1.67 8.32 14.85
CA LEU A 194 2.34 9.14 13.84
C LEU A 194 3.47 9.98 14.44
N HIS A 195 3.28 10.56 15.61
CA HIS A 195 4.35 11.29 16.30
C HIS A 195 5.53 10.38 16.64
N GLU A 196 5.29 9.13 17.06
CA GLU A 196 6.34 8.13 17.26
C GLU A 196 7.01 7.70 15.94
N ALA A 197 6.28 7.68 14.84
CA ALA A 197 6.81 7.28 13.53
C ALA A 197 7.71 8.35 12.90
N VAL A 198 7.52 9.65 13.19
CA VAL A 198 8.32 10.75 12.62
C VAL A 198 9.84 10.51 12.74
N PRO A 199 10.42 10.19 13.91
CA PRO A 199 11.87 9.98 14.05
C PRO A 199 12.33 8.67 13.37
N LEU A 200 11.44 7.71 13.15
CA LEU A 200 11.77 6.45 12.47
C LEU A 200 11.90 6.64 10.95
N CYS A 201 11.17 7.59 10.39
CA CYS A 201 11.23 7.96 8.98
C CYS A 201 12.40 8.92 8.71
N LYS A 202 13.63 8.39 8.69
CA LYS A 202 14.87 9.22 8.68
C LYS A 202 15.09 10.00 7.38
N LYS A 203 14.80 9.41 6.23
CA LYS A 203 14.96 10.04 4.91
C LYS A 203 13.63 10.56 4.44
N ARG A 204 13.62 11.71 3.75
CA ARG A 204 12.42 12.15 3.03
C ARG A 204 12.01 11.10 1.98
N GLY A 205 10.76 11.04 1.66
CA GLY A 205 10.24 10.07 0.70
C GLY A 205 8.73 10.13 0.63
N ARG A 206 8.11 9.04 0.25
CA ARG A 206 6.66 8.90 0.24
C ARG A 206 6.18 8.25 1.51
N LEU A 207 5.13 8.79 2.09
CA LEU A 207 4.41 8.23 3.21
C LEU A 207 3.05 7.74 2.71
N VAL A 208 2.81 6.44 2.77
CA VAL A 208 1.50 5.85 2.50
C VAL A 208 0.91 5.40 3.82
N LEU A 209 -0.15 6.06 4.26
CA LEU A 209 -0.85 5.76 5.50
C LEU A 209 -2.16 5.06 5.19
N ILE A 210 -2.37 3.87 5.74
CA ILE A 210 -3.52 2.99 5.48
C ILE A 210 -4.25 2.76 6.80
N SER A 211 -5.43 3.36 6.94
CA SER A 211 -6.28 3.32 8.15
C SER A 211 -7.74 3.58 7.75
N ASP A 212 -8.66 3.41 8.68
CA ASP A 212 -10.04 3.88 8.50
C ASP A 212 -10.21 5.38 8.84
N PHE A 213 -9.23 5.97 9.53
CA PHE A 213 -9.21 7.39 9.95
C PHE A 213 -10.44 7.80 10.79
N LEU A 214 -11.02 6.86 11.51
CA LEU A 214 -12.13 7.11 12.44
C LEU A 214 -11.59 7.53 13.82
N ASP A 215 -10.79 8.59 13.86
CA ASP A 215 -10.12 9.14 15.05
C ASP A 215 -10.24 10.67 15.06
N ASP A 216 -9.63 11.33 16.05
CA ASP A 216 -9.59 12.78 16.14
C ASP A 216 -8.89 13.40 14.92
N ARG A 217 -9.68 13.95 13.99
CA ARG A 217 -9.20 14.52 12.74
C ARG A 217 -8.25 15.71 12.94
N PRO A 218 -8.52 16.69 13.82
CA PRO A 218 -7.58 17.76 14.13
C PRO A 218 -6.21 17.26 14.59
N ALA A 219 -6.18 16.30 15.50
CA ALA A 219 -4.94 15.72 16.00
C ALA A 219 -4.19 14.94 14.90
N LEU A 220 -4.92 14.24 14.03
CA LEU A 220 -4.34 13.56 12.85
C LEU A 220 -3.65 14.56 11.91
N LEU A 221 -4.31 15.67 11.58
CA LEU A 221 -3.76 16.68 10.67
C LEU A 221 -2.53 17.38 11.25
N ASP A 222 -2.54 17.66 12.57
CA ASP A 222 -1.35 18.18 13.27
C ASP A 222 -0.18 17.20 13.16
N ALA A 223 -0.41 15.92 13.40
CA ALA A 223 0.63 14.90 13.28
C ALA A 223 1.17 14.78 11.84
N LEU A 224 0.29 14.83 10.82
CA LEU A 224 0.66 14.81 9.41
C LEU A 224 1.45 16.06 9.00
N SER A 225 1.17 17.22 9.61
CA SER A 225 1.88 18.47 9.31
C SER A 225 3.39 18.32 9.50
N ARG A 226 3.83 17.53 10.48
CA ARG A 226 5.26 17.25 10.73
C ARG A 226 5.94 16.52 9.58
N PHE A 227 5.24 15.63 8.91
CA PHE A 227 5.75 14.96 7.71
C PHE A 227 5.76 15.92 6.52
N VAL A 228 4.73 16.77 6.37
CA VAL A 228 4.68 17.81 5.33
C VAL A 228 5.88 18.77 5.48
N HIS A 229 6.16 19.24 6.69
CA HIS A 229 7.33 20.10 6.97
C HIS A 229 8.66 19.43 6.64
N ARG A 230 8.73 18.11 6.77
CA ARG A 230 9.90 17.31 6.37
C ARG A 230 9.90 16.94 4.88
N ARG A 231 8.98 17.52 4.10
CA ARG A 231 8.83 17.34 2.65
C ARG A 231 8.58 15.89 2.23
N PHE A 232 7.75 15.18 2.99
CA PHE A 232 7.20 13.90 2.56
C PHE A 232 6.06 14.12 1.59
N ASP A 233 5.99 13.27 0.56
CA ASP A 233 4.82 13.13 -0.28
C ASP A 233 3.86 12.15 0.41
N ILE A 234 2.69 12.64 0.84
CA ILE A 234 1.77 11.86 1.67
C ILE A 234 0.58 11.39 0.85
N PHE A 235 0.24 10.11 1.02
CA PHE A 235 -0.91 9.47 0.41
C PHE A 235 -1.71 8.73 1.49
N LEU A 236 -2.94 9.16 1.73
CA LEU A 236 -3.86 8.55 2.66
C LEU A 236 -4.77 7.58 1.93
N LEU A 237 -4.80 6.33 2.39
CA LEU A 237 -5.72 5.29 1.94
C LEU A 237 -6.72 5.02 3.06
N GLN A 238 -7.92 5.60 2.93
CA GLN A 238 -9.00 5.40 3.88
C GLN A 238 -9.75 4.12 3.56
N VAL A 239 -9.58 3.09 4.40
CA VAL A 239 -10.21 1.77 4.20
C VAL A 239 -11.48 1.67 5.04
N LEU A 240 -12.63 1.67 4.38
CA LEU A 240 -13.92 1.51 5.03
C LEU A 240 -14.66 0.30 4.48
N ASP A 241 -15.41 -0.37 5.36
CA ASP A 241 -16.32 -1.43 4.93
C ASP A 241 -17.65 -0.82 4.43
N ALA A 242 -18.29 -1.54 3.53
CA ALA A 242 -19.58 -1.12 2.99
C ALA A 242 -20.66 -0.93 4.06
N ASP A 243 -20.59 -1.70 5.13
CA ASP A 243 -21.53 -1.59 6.24
C ASP A 243 -21.29 -0.33 7.05
N GLU A 244 -20.02 0.10 7.18
CA GLU A 244 -19.68 1.39 7.78
C GLU A 244 -20.12 2.57 6.90
N LEU A 245 -20.14 2.40 5.59
CA LEU A 245 -20.61 3.43 4.66
C LEU A 245 -22.13 3.55 4.62
N ASN A 246 -22.86 2.42 4.77
CA ASN A 246 -24.29 2.36 4.46
C ASN A 246 -25.18 2.04 5.66
N LEU A 247 -24.65 1.66 6.81
CA LEU A 247 -25.38 1.17 7.98
C LEU A 247 -26.37 0.07 7.60
N PRO A 248 -25.94 -1.21 7.50
CA PRO A 248 -26.81 -2.30 7.11
C PRO A 248 -27.80 -2.65 8.23
N GLY A 249 -28.84 -3.38 7.86
CA GLY A 249 -29.86 -3.89 8.76
C GLY A 249 -31.22 -3.29 8.45
N ASN A 250 -32.23 -4.07 8.75
CA ASN A 250 -33.61 -3.67 8.70
C ASN A 250 -34.13 -3.71 10.15
N SER A 251 -34.72 -2.61 10.64
CA SER A 251 -35.20 -2.48 12.03
C SER A 251 -34.10 -2.53 13.11
N ALA A 252 -34.43 -2.97 14.33
CA ALA A 252 -33.58 -2.90 15.50
C ALA A 252 -32.18 -3.49 15.28
N ALA A 253 -31.17 -2.63 15.20
CA ALA A 253 -29.77 -2.99 15.08
C ALA A 253 -29.02 -2.74 16.40
N ARG A 254 -28.12 -3.66 16.74
CA ARG A 254 -27.21 -3.52 17.85
C ARG A 254 -25.83 -3.12 17.30
N ILE A 255 -25.49 -1.86 17.47
CA ILE A 255 -24.17 -1.34 17.09
C ILE A 255 -23.22 -1.52 18.28
N VAL A 256 -22.09 -2.19 18.06
CA VAL A 256 -21.07 -2.43 19.08
C VAL A 256 -19.81 -1.69 18.67
N ASP A 257 -19.33 -0.81 19.51
CA ASP A 257 -18.03 -0.18 19.32
C ASP A 257 -16.92 -1.23 19.47
N SER A 258 -16.10 -1.36 18.46
CA SER A 258 -15.01 -2.36 18.39
C SER A 258 -13.90 -2.10 19.41
N GLU A 259 -13.74 -0.87 19.88
CA GLU A 259 -12.68 -0.45 20.79
C GLU A 259 -13.13 -0.42 22.26
N THR A 260 -14.23 0.27 22.54
CA THR A 260 -14.75 0.44 23.91
C THR A 260 -15.72 -0.66 24.33
N ARG A 261 -16.20 -1.47 23.36
CA ARG A 261 -17.29 -2.44 23.51
C ARG A 261 -18.61 -1.83 23.97
N GLY A 262 -18.75 -0.51 23.91
CA GLY A 262 -20.00 0.18 24.09
C GLY A 262 -21.06 -0.36 23.12
N THR A 263 -22.29 -0.48 23.59
CA THR A 263 -23.39 -1.00 22.75
C THR A 263 -24.50 0.02 22.70
N VAL A 264 -24.96 0.34 21.49
CA VAL A 264 -26.12 1.19 21.26
C VAL A 264 -27.16 0.39 20.47
N HIS A 265 -28.40 0.42 20.95
CA HIS A 265 -29.55 -0.16 20.24
C HIS A 265 -30.23 0.97 19.46
N VAL A 266 -30.36 0.82 18.17
CA VAL A 266 -30.96 1.81 17.28
C VAL A 266 -31.90 1.13 16.29
N ASP A 267 -32.92 1.85 15.84
CA ASP A 267 -33.60 1.47 14.62
C ASP A 267 -32.75 1.95 13.44
N ALA A 268 -32.19 1.00 12.67
CA ALA A 268 -31.28 1.32 11.59
C ALA A 268 -31.97 2.09 10.46
N ASP A 269 -33.27 1.87 10.25
CA ASP A 269 -34.02 2.54 9.19
C ASP A 269 -34.24 4.03 9.53
N ASP A 270 -34.48 4.36 10.79
CA ASP A 270 -34.70 5.73 11.24
C ASP A 270 -33.46 6.60 11.12
N ILE A 271 -32.27 6.05 11.37
CA ILE A 271 -31.03 6.83 11.43
C ILE A 271 -30.16 6.71 10.17
N ARG A 272 -30.47 5.79 9.27
CA ARG A 272 -29.58 5.46 8.13
C ARG A 272 -29.25 6.68 7.26
N ALA A 273 -30.25 7.48 6.91
CA ALA A 273 -30.03 8.65 6.07
C ALA A 273 -29.11 9.69 6.75
N ALA A 274 -29.35 9.95 8.04
CA ALA A 274 -28.55 10.87 8.82
C ALA A 274 -27.11 10.33 9.02
N TYR A 275 -26.97 9.04 9.28
CA TYR A 275 -25.67 8.38 9.41
C TYR A 275 -24.85 8.46 8.12
N GLN A 276 -25.48 8.11 6.97
CA GLN A 276 -24.81 8.17 5.67
C GLN A 276 -24.38 9.58 5.33
N ALA A 277 -25.23 10.58 5.56
CA ALA A 277 -24.92 11.99 5.33
C ALA A 277 -23.71 12.41 6.20
N ARG A 278 -23.70 12.02 7.48
CA ARG A 278 -22.57 12.31 8.38
C ARG A 278 -21.29 11.62 7.96
N MET A 279 -21.34 10.33 7.59
CA MET A 279 -20.17 9.60 7.12
C MET A 279 -19.58 10.21 5.84
N GLN A 280 -20.45 10.58 4.88
CA GLN A 280 -20.02 11.27 3.66
C GLN A 280 -19.38 12.62 3.95
N GLU A 281 -19.95 13.38 4.90
CA GLU A 281 -19.37 14.67 5.32
C GLU A 281 -17.98 14.49 5.94
N GLU A 282 -17.79 13.51 6.82
CA GLU A 282 -16.48 13.22 7.44
C GLU A 282 -15.42 12.81 6.39
N ILE A 283 -15.78 11.94 5.45
CA ILE A 283 -14.90 11.53 4.34
C ILE A 283 -14.54 12.75 3.47
N ALA A 284 -15.54 13.57 3.12
CA ALA A 284 -15.33 14.76 2.30
C ALA A 284 -14.51 15.83 3.05
N ALA A 285 -14.71 15.96 4.36
CA ALA A 285 -13.94 16.88 5.19
C ALA A 285 -12.47 16.47 5.26
N LEU A 286 -12.18 15.18 5.53
CA LEU A 286 -10.82 14.67 5.52
C LEU A 286 -10.16 14.88 4.15
N ALA A 287 -10.87 14.62 3.07
CA ALA A 287 -10.35 14.82 1.71
C ALA A 287 -10.00 16.30 1.45
N ARG A 288 -10.90 17.24 1.78
CA ARG A 288 -10.66 18.67 1.59
C ARG A 288 -9.50 19.19 2.43
N GLU A 289 -9.45 18.82 3.71
CA GLU A 289 -8.40 19.26 4.62
C GLU A 289 -7.04 18.68 4.24
N SER A 290 -7.02 17.43 3.77
CA SER A 290 -5.81 16.81 3.21
C SER A 290 -5.32 17.53 1.96
N ASP A 291 -6.22 17.89 1.05
CA ASP A 291 -5.88 18.59 -0.20
C ASP A 291 -5.27 19.98 0.08
N LEU A 292 -5.79 20.71 1.06
CA LEU A 292 -5.22 21.99 1.53
C LEU A 292 -3.75 21.83 2.01
N MET A 293 -3.41 20.68 2.55
CA MET A 293 -2.03 20.34 2.96
C MET A 293 -1.21 19.70 1.83
N GLN A 294 -1.74 19.62 0.62
CA GLN A 294 -1.15 18.90 -0.52
C GLN A 294 -0.96 17.39 -0.26
N ILE A 295 -1.78 16.83 0.60
CA ILE A 295 -1.85 15.40 0.89
C ILE A 295 -2.92 14.79 -0.01
N GLN A 296 -2.61 13.73 -0.73
CA GLN A 296 -3.60 13.02 -1.52
C GLN A 296 -4.38 12.04 -0.65
N HIS A 297 -5.70 12.05 -0.76
CA HIS A 297 -6.61 11.12 -0.09
C HIS A 297 -7.35 10.25 -1.10
N GLN A 298 -7.52 8.96 -0.78
CA GLN A 298 -8.28 7.99 -1.56
C GLN A 298 -9.11 7.10 -0.64
N LEU A 299 -10.41 7.08 -0.87
CA LEU A 299 -11.31 6.14 -0.21
C LEU A 299 -11.20 4.75 -0.85
N VAL A 300 -11.06 3.72 -0.03
CA VAL A 300 -11.02 2.31 -0.38
C VAL A 300 -12.22 1.61 0.25
N ASP A 301 -13.22 1.27 -0.55
CA ASP A 301 -14.38 0.46 -0.15
C ASP A 301 -14.00 -1.03 -0.26
N THR A 302 -14.16 -1.80 0.83
CA THR A 302 -13.80 -3.24 0.85
C THR A 302 -14.61 -4.11 -0.13
N ARG A 303 -15.71 -3.61 -0.70
CA ARG A 303 -16.44 -4.27 -1.79
C ARG A 303 -15.72 -4.18 -3.14
N ARG A 304 -14.93 -3.14 -3.33
CA ARG A 304 -14.24 -2.90 -4.59
C ARG A 304 -12.91 -3.64 -4.64
N PRO A 305 -12.42 -3.94 -5.84
CA PRO A 305 -11.09 -4.49 -5.97
C PRO A 305 -10.05 -3.52 -5.37
N TYR A 306 -9.17 -4.05 -4.51
CA TYR A 306 -8.08 -3.25 -3.93
C TYR A 306 -7.08 -2.72 -5.00
N MET A 307 -7.22 -3.18 -6.24
CA MET A 307 -6.50 -2.65 -7.41
C MET A 307 -6.72 -1.16 -7.63
N ASP A 308 -7.93 -0.66 -7.37
CA ASP A 308 -8.26 0.76 -7.50
C ASP A 308 -7.31 1.62 -6.64
N ALA A 309 -6.95 1.15 -5.44
CA ALA A 309 -6.00 1.83 -4.56
C ALA A 309 -4.56 1.82 -5.12
N ILE A 310 -4.15 0.72 -5.76
CA ILE A 310 -2.83 0.61 -6.39
C ILE A 310 -2.76 1.54 -7.60
N GLU A 311 -3.80 1.58 -8.42
CA GLU A 311 -3.90 2.50 -9.57
C GLU A 311 -3.86 3.97 -9.13
N ALA A 312 -4.59 4.32 -8.07
CA ALA A 312 -4.57 5.64 -7.49
C ALA A 312 -3.15 6.03 -7.01
N TYR A 313 -2.43 5.10 -6.36
CA TYR A 313 -1.04 5.32 -5.95
C TYR A 313 -0.10 5.52 -7.14
N ILE A 314 -0.25 4.73 -8.21
CA ILE A 314 0.56 4.89 -9.43
C ILE A 314 0.29 6.27 -10.07
N GLY A 315 -0.97 6.70 -10.12
CA GLY A 315 -1.35 8.03 -10.58
C GLY A 315 -0.77 9.17 -9.72
N PHE A 316 -0.76 8.98 -8.39
CA PHE A 316 -0.11 9.90 -7.45
C PHE A 316 1.39 10.04 -7.71
N ARG A 317 2.07 8.92 -7.93
CA ARG A 317 3.50 8.91 -8.24
C ARG A 317 3.81 9.70 -9.52
N GLY A 318 3.02 9.52 -10.57
CA GLY A 318 3.25 10.15 -11.88
C GLY A 318 3.05 11.67 -11.92
N LYS A 319 2.33 12.24 -10.96
CA LYS A 319 2.11 13.70 -10.87
C LYS A 319 3.24 14.46 -10.19
N ARG A 320 4.15 13.76 -9.51
CA ARG A 320 5.20 14.35 -8.66
C ARG A 320 6.62 13.84 -8.97
N ALA A 321 6.78 13.15 -10.12
CA ALA A 321 8.06 12.70 -10.65
C ALA A 321 8.76 13.76 -11.55
#